data_12bd476ca5bdad758adf503559dcbfc9
#
_entry.id   12bd476ca5bdad758adf503559dcbfc9
#
_cell.length_a   1.000
_cell.length_b   1.000
_cell.length_c   1.000
_cell.angle_alpha   90.00
_cell.angle_beta   90.00
_cell.angle_gamma   90.00
#
_symmetry.space_group_name_H-M   'P 1'
#
loop_
_entity.id
_entity.type
_entity.pdbx_description
1 polymer ?
#
loop_
_entity_poly.entity_id
_entity_poly.type
_entity_poly.pdbx_seq_one_letter_code
_entity_poly.pdbx_strand_id
1 'polypeptide(L)'
;MIELARARLGDRATLRVHDLAQPLHWVEDGTIDAVVLALVIHHLDERVAALREVRRVLRPGGHLVLSTHHPLEDWRRLGGSYFAVELVEEVWRDDWDMRYWRQPLTSTCDEFFEAGFLIEKIVEPQPGPEMATLFPKIHEKLSRQPSFIMFRLLRPS
;
A
#
# COMPACT_ATOMS: atom_id res chain seq x y z
N MET A 1 -4.82 11.70 14.27
CA MET A 1 -5.09 11.75 12.80
C MET A 1 -6.57 11.82 12.46
N ILE A 2 -7.45 10.97 13.02
CA ILE A 2 -8.89 10.95 12.67
C ILE A 2 -9.58 12.29 12.92
N GLU A 3 -9.24 13.01 13.99
CA GLU A 3 -9.83 14.33 14.32
C GLU A 3 -9.44 15.39 13.27
N LEU A 4 -8.20 15.38 12.79
CA LEU A 4 -7.77 16.26 11.70
C LEU A 4 -8.51 15.96 10.41
N ALA A 5 -8.72 14.68 10.11
CA ALA A 5 -9.49 14.26 8.94
C ALA A 5 -10.96 14.72 9.05
N ARG A 6 -11.59 14.59 10.24
CA ARG A 6 -12.96 15.08 10.49
C ARG A 6 -13.05 16.58 10.29
N ALA A 7 -12.12 17.34 10.87
CA ALA A 7 -12.10 18.79 10.72
C ALA A 7 -11.93 19.24 9.26
N ARG A 8 -11.16 18.49 8.47
CA ARG A 8 -10.88 18.83 7.06
C ARG A 8 -11.98 18.39 6.10
N LEU A 9 -12.60 17.24 6.34
CA LEU A 9 -13.55 16.62 5.41
C LEU A 9 -15.02 16.93 5.75
N GLY A 10 -15.35 17.17 7.03
CA GLY A 10 -16.74 17.36 7.47
C GLY A 10 -17.60 16.19 6.99
N ASP A 11 -18.77 16.50 6.43
CA ASP A 11 -19.75 15.51 5.94
C ASP A 11 -19.43 14.94 4.55
N ARG A 12 -18.30 15.33 3.94
CA ARG A 12 -17.89 14.84 2.60
C ARG A 12 -17.43 13.40 2.60
N ALA A 13 -17.13 12.83 3.76
CA ALA A 13 -16.67 11.44 3.88
C ALA A 13 -17.11 10.82 5.21
N THR A 14 -17.45 9.55 5.18
CA THR A 14 -17.62 8.73 6.39
C THR A 14 -16.25 8.26 6.88
N LEU A 15 -15.91 8.61 8.12
CA LEU A 15 -14.61 8.27 8.72
C LEU A 15 -14.79 7.25 9.83
N ARG A 16 -14.00 6.17 9.76
CA ARG A 16 -13.98 5.10 10.77
C ARG A 16 -12.53 4.80 11.16
N VAL A 17 -12.31 4.50 12.43
CA VAL A 17 -11.07 3.84 12.88
C VAL A 17 -11.34 2.35 12.88
N HIS A 18 -10.51 1.59 12.18
CA HIS A 18 -10.68 0.15 12.04
C HIS A 18 -9.33 -0.55 11.88
N ASP A 19 -9.21 -1.73 12.46
CA ASP A 19 -8.09 -2.62 12.25
C ASP A 19 -8.35 -3.46 10.98
N LEU A 20 -7.48 -3.30 9.97
CA LEU A 20 -7.60 -4.03 8.70
C LEU A 20 -7.33 -5.54 8.80
N ALA A 21 -6.86 -6.03 9.95
CA ALA A 21 -6.85 -7.46 10.25
C ALA A 21 -8.26 -8.01 10.54
N GLN A 22 -9.26 -7.13 10.69
CA GLN A 22 -10.65 -7.50 10.97
C GLN A 22 -11.54 -7.24 9.74
N PRO A 23 -12.61 -8.05 9.54
CA PRO A 23 -13.52 -7.86 8.43
C PRO A 23 -14.26 -6.52 8.47
N LEU A 24 -14.57 -5.97 7.29
CA LEU A 24 -15.32 -4.73 7.11
C LEU A 24 -16.84 -4.97 7.21
N HIS A 25 -17.34 -5.40 8.38
CA HIS A 25 -18.72 -5.86 8.58
C HIS A 25 -19.80 -4.87 8.17
N TRP A 26 -19.50 -3.58 8.09
CA TRP A 26 -20.44 -2.52 7.71
C TRP A 26 -20.46 -2.25 6.19
N VAL A 27 -19.67 -2.99 5.41
CA VAL A 27 -19.64 -2.88 3.95
C VAL A 27 -20.18 -4.19 3.36
N GLU A 28 -21.24 -4.09 2.60
CA GLU A 28 -21.85 -5.23 1.91
C GLU A 28 -20.95 -5.73 0.76
N ASP A 29 -21.12 -7.01 0.41
CA ASP A 29 -20.39 -7.64 -0.69
C ASP A 29 -20.69 -6.95 -2.02
N GLY A 30 -19.63 -6.62 -2.77
CA GLY A 30 -19.75 -6.14 -4.13
C GLY A 30 -20.39 -4.76 -4.29
N THR A 31 -20.31 -3.91 -3.27
CA THR A 31 -20.93 -2.57 -3.29
C THR A 31 -19.95 -1.43 -3.59
N ILE A 32 -18.65 -1.69 -3.55
CA ILE A 32 -17.62 -0.65 -3.72
C ILE A 32 -17.05 -0.70 -5.14
N ASP A 33 -16.98 0.45 -5.82
CA ASP A 33 -16.41 0.58 -7.15
C ASP A 33 -14.88 0.51 -7.15
N ALA A 34 -14.26 1.20 -6.19
CA ALA A 34 -12.80 1.28 -6.07
C ALA A 34 -12.35 1.43 -4.62
N VAL A 35 -11.23 0.79 -4.29
CA VAL A 35 -10.55 0.90 -3.00
C VAL A 35 -9.15 1.47 -3.22
N VAL A 36 -8.69 2.32 -2.30
CA VAL A 36 -7.31 2.82 -2.26
C VAL A 36 -6.65 2.40 -0.96
N LEU A 37 -5.52 1.69 -1.04
CA LEU A 37 -4.65 1.35 0.07
C LEU A 37 -3.29 2.04 -0.12
N ALA A 38 -3.11 3.20 0.50
CA ALA A 38 -1.91 4.00 0.34
C ALA A 38 -0.92 3.74 1.48
N LEU A 39 0.18 3.04 1.19
CA LEU A 39 1.26 2.71 2.12
C LEU A 39 0.78 2.00 3.40
N VAL A 40 -0.06 0.99 3.25
CA VAL A 40 -0.69 0.25 4.35
C VAL A 40 -0.34 -1.24 4.31
N ILE A 41 -0.34 -1.87 3.14
CA ILE A 41 -0.30 -3.33 2.99
C ILE A 41 0.93 -3.98 3.66
N HIS A 42 2.06 -3.32 3.65
CA HIS A 42 3.31 -3.82 4.24
C HIS A 42 3.31 -3.82 5.78
N HIS A 43 2.34 -3.18 6.43
CA HIS A 43 2.18 -3.23 7.87
C HIS A 43 1.30 -4.39 8.36
N LEU A 44 0.64 -5.11 7.45
CA LEU A 44 -0.27 -6.19 7.79
C LEU A 44 0.47 -7.53 7.87
N ASP A 45 0.20 -8.31 8.90
CA ASP A 45 0.72 -9.68 9.03
C ASP A 45 -0.03 -10.63 8.08
N GLU A 46 -1.36 -10.55 8.07
CA GLU A 46 -2.25 -11.40 7.24
C GLU A 46 -2.70 -10.66 5.97
N ARG A 47 -1.73 -10.29 5.11
CA ARG A 47 -1.98 -9.47 3.92
C ARG A 47 -3.00 -10.08 2.96
N VAL A 48 -2.91 -11.39 2.70
CA VAL A 48 -3.84 -12.11 1.80
C VAL A 48 -5.26 -12.08 2.36
N ALA A 49 -5.44 -12.24 3.67
CA ALA A 49 -6.77 -12.15 4.29
C ALA A 49 -7.38 -10.75 4.12
N ALA A 50 -6.59 -9.70 4.37
CA ALA A 50 -7.03 -8.32 4.16
C ALA A 50 -7.35 -8.03 2.68
N LEU A 51 -6.55 -8.54 1.75
CA LEU A 51 -6.81 -8.41 0.31
C LEU A 51 -8.09 -9.15 -0.12
N ARG A 52 -8.35 -10.34 0.43
CA ARG A 52 -9.61 -11.07 0.17
C ARG A 52 -10.82 -10.29 0.68
N GLU A 53 -10.70 -9.63 1.82
CA GLU A 53 -11.76 -8.77 2.36
C GLU A 53 -12.00 -7.53 1.49
N VAL A 54 -10.93 -6.89 1.01
CA VAL A 54 -11.04 -5.81 0.01
C VAL A 54 -11.71 -6.31 -1.27
N ARG A 55 -11.34 -7.52 -1.73
CA ARG A 55 -11.97 -8.13 -2.90
C ARG A 55 -13.45 -8.42 -2.67
N ARG A 56 -13.84 -8.86 -1.48
CA ARG A 56 -15.25 -9.11 -1.13
C ARG A 56 -16.11 -7.87 -1.32
N VAL A 57 -15.66 -6.72 -0.80
CA VAL A 57 -16.44 -5.47 -0.85
C VAL A 57 -16.43 -4.81 -2.23
N LEU A 58 -15.39 -5.00 -3.05
CA LEU A 58 -15.37 -4.50 -4.42
C LEU A 58 -16.43 -5.22 -5.27
N ARG A 59 -17.13 -4.51 -6.16
CA ARG A 59 -17.98 -5.16 -7.16
C ARG A 59 -17.16 -5.91 -8.20
N PRO A 60 -17.74 -6.89 -8.92
CA PRO A 60 -17.10 -7.44 -10.12
C PRO A 60 -16.72 -6.32 -11.10
N GLY A 61 -15.49 -6.36 -11.62
CA GLY A 61 -14.91 -5.27 -12.42
C GLY A 61 -14.48 -4.04 -11.61
N GLY A 62 -14.56 -4.07 -10.28
CA GLY A 62 -14.03 -3.03 -9.40
C GLY A 62 -12.51 -3.10 -9.25
N HIS A 63 -11.91 -2.01 -8.78
CA HIS A 63 -10.46 -1.88 -8.74
C HIS A 63 -9.93 -1.62 -7.33
N LEU A 64 -8.79 -2.25 -7.01
CA LEU A 64 -7.95 -1.85 -5.90
C LEU A 64 -6.71 -1.11 -6.45
N VAL A 65 -6.49 0.11 -5.98
CA VAL A 65 -5.25 0.85 -6.21
C VAL A 65 -4.46 0.84 -4.91
N LEU A 66 -3.26 0.30 -4.93
CA LEU A 66 -2.42 0.29 -3.74
C LEU A 66 -1.01 0.78 -4.04
N SER A 67 -0.37 1.32 -3.01
CA SER A 67 1.04 1.64 -3.01
C SER A 67 1.74 1.00 -1.83
N THR A 68 3.00 0.64 -2.02
CA THR A 68 3.86 0.09 -0.97
C THR A 68 5.32 0.52 -1.20
N HIS A 69 6.20 0.20 -0.28
CA HIS A 69 7.63 0.34 -0.49
C HIS A 69 8.07 -0.47 -1.71
N HIS A 70 9.04 0.06 -2.44
CA HIS A 70 9.63 -0.71 -3.53
C HIS A 70 10.61 -1.74 -2.94
N PRO A 71 10.53 -3.03 -3.29
CA PRO A 71 11.38 -4.07 -2.72
C PRO A 71 12.88 -3.81 -2.92
N LEU A 72 13.26 -3.15 -4.02
CA LEU A 72 14.64 -2.77 -4.29
C LEU A 72 15.17 -1.73 -3.29
N GLU A 73 14.33 -0.77 -2.87
CA GLU A 73 14.72 0.25 -1.88
C GLU A 73 14.96 -0.40 -0.52
N ASP A 74 14.07 -1.29 -0.09
CA ASP A 74 14.23 -2.01 1.17
C ASP A 74 15.48 -2.88 1.15
N TRP A 75 15.72 -3.62 0.07
CA TRP A 75 16.93 -4.43 -0.09
C TRP A 75 18.22 -3.59 -0.07
N ARG A 76 18.24 -2.48 -0.80
CA ARG A 76 19.41 -1.59 -0.83
C ARG A 76 19.72 -0.96 0.53
N ARG A 77 18.68 -0.62 1.28
CA ARG A 77 18.80 0.06 2.57
C ARG A 77 19.19 -0.89 3.68
N LEU A 78 18.61 -2.08 3.70
CA LEU A 78 18.76 -3.07 4.77
C LEU A 78 19.83 -4.13 4.48
N GLY A 79 20.16 -4.35 3.23
CA GLY A 79 21.06 -5.41 2.81
C GLY A 79 20.44 -6.81 2.88
N GLY A 80 21.28 -7.84 2.99
CA GLY A 80 20.85 -9.24 3.06
C GLY A 80 20.36 -9.78 1.72
N SER A 81 19.47 -10.76 1.74
CA SER A 81 18.89 -11.34 0.54
C SER A 81 17.71 -10.52 0.03
N TYR A 82 17.68 -10.20 -1.27
CA TYR A 82 16.50 -9.62 -1.92
C TYR A 82 15.25 -10.54 -1.81
N PHE A 83 15.48 -11.85 -1.77
CA PHE A 83 14.40 -12.86 -1.74
C PHE A 83 13.91 -13.18 -0.33
N ALA A 84 14.45 -12.53 0.70
CA ALA A 84 13.95 -12.70 2.06
C ALA A 84 12.54 -12.11 2.21
N VAL A 85 11.65 -12.85 2.89
CA VAL A 85 10.39 -12.37 3.41
C VAL A 85 10.56 -12.25 4.91
N GLU A 86 10.67 -11.05 5.43
CA GLU A 86 10.98 -10.85 6.84
C GLU A 86 10.34 -9.57 7.39
N LEU A 87 10.07 -9.63 8.67
CA LEU A 87 9.59 -8.50 9.44
C LEU A 87 10.77 -7.57 9.76
N VAL A 88 10.63 -6.30 9.43
CA VAL A 88 11.56 -5.24 9.78
C VAL A 88 10.99 -4.44 10.93
N GLU A 89 11.80 -4.26 11.97
CA GLU A 89 11.50 -3.39 13.09
C GLU A 89 12.63 -2.38 13.22
N GLU A 90 12.30 -1.10 13.11
CA GLU A 90 13.28 -0.03 13.18
C GLU A 90 12.68 1.25 13.75
N VAL A 91 13.50 2.10 14.32
CA VAL A 91 13.08 3.41 14.82
C VAL A 91 13.36 4.46 13.76
N TRP A 92 12.31 5.11 13.26
CA TRP A 92 12.42 6.26 12.37
C TRP A 92 12.29 7.54 13.18
N ARG A 93 13.06 8.58 12.81
CA ARG A 93 12.97 9.95 13.32
C ARG A 93 12.32 10.07 14.71
N ASP A 94 13.08 10.41 15.71
CA ASP A 94 12.58 10.88 17.01
C ASP A 94 11.51 9.96 17.66
N ASP A 95 11.81 8.66 17.78
CA ASP A 95 11.00 7.64 18.48
C ASP A 95 9.76 7.09 17.73
N TRP A 96 9.76 7.08 16.42
CA TRP A 96 8.72 6.37 15.67
C TRP A 96 9.11 4.90 15.44
N ASP A 97 8.54 4.01 16.23
CA ASP A 97 8.65 2.57 16.01
C ASP A 97 7.94 2.19 14.71
N MET A 98 8.71 1.73 13.74
CA MET A 98 8.21 1.24 12.46
C MET A 98 8.32 -0.27 12.41
N ARG A 99 7.22 -0.91 12.10
CA ARG A 99 7.13 -2.35 11.91
C ARG A 99 6.46 -2.62 10.56
N TYR A 100 7.15 -3.31 9.66
CA TYR A 100 6.64 -3.63 8.34
C TYR A 100 7.34 -4.85 7.75
N TRP A 101 6.66 -5.51 6.84
CA TRP A 101 7.19 -6.62 6.10
C TRP A 101 7.90 -6.15 4.85
N ARG A 102 9.13 -6.63 4.62
CA ARG A 102 9.81 -6.57 3.33
C ARG A 102 9.73 -7.92 2.64
N GLN A 103 9.58 -7.91 1.34
CA GLN A 103 9.50 -9.12 0.52
C GLN A 103 9.85 -8.80 -0.93
N PRO A 104 10.26 -9.81 -1.74
CA PRO A 104 10.52 -9.60 -3.17
C PRO A 104 9.21 -9.26 -3.91
N LEU A 105 9.36 -8.60 -5.06
CA LEU A 105 8.23 -8.23 -5.91
C LEU A 105 7.34 -9.43 -6.28
N THR A 106 7.96 -10.59 -6.55
CA THR A 106 7.23 -11.82 -6.88
C THR A 106 6.28 -12.21 -5.77
N SER A 107 6.74 -12.24 -4.51
CA SER A 107 5.87 -12.59 -3.36
C SER A 107 4.71 -11.62 -3.21
N THR A 108 4.93 -10.33 -3.45
CA THR A 108 3.85 -9.33 -3.45
C THR A 108 2.81 -9.63 -4.55
N CYS A 109 3.26 -9.97 -5.75
CA CYS A 109 2.35 -10.32 -6.85
C CYS A 109 1.60 -11.63 -6.57
N ASP A 110 2.27 -12.62 -6.00
CA ASP A 110 1.66 -13.92 -5.65
C ASP A 110 0.53 -13.74 -4.62
N GLU A 111 0.70 -12.86 -3.64
CA GLU A 111 -0.36 -12.50 -2.67
C GLU A 111 -1.60 -11.89 -3.36
N PHE A 112 -1.41 -11.07 -4.40
CA PHE A 112 -2.53 -10.53 -5.18
C PHE A 112 -3.28 -11.62 -5.93
N PHE A 113 -2.56 -12.54 -6.57
CA PHE A 113 -3.16 -13.67 -7.28
C PHE A 113 -3.87 -14.63 -6.30
N GLU A 114 -3.26 -14.91 -5.15
CA GLU A 114 -3.87 -15.75 -4.11
C GLU A 114 -5.15 -15.12 -3.55
N ALA A 115 -5.20 -13.80 -3.44
CA ALA A 115 -6.40 -13.06 -3.06
C ALA A 115 -7.46 -12.98 -4.19
N GLY A 116 -7.14 -13.44 -5.40
CA GLY A 116 -8.04 -13.50 -6.55
C GLY A 116 -8.12 -12.20 -7.35
N PHE A 117 -7.08 -11.38 -7.32
CA PHE A 117 -6.96 -10.20 -8.17
C PHE A 117 -6.15 -10.48 -9.43
N LEU A 118 -6.38 -9.67 -10.46
CA LEU A 118 -5.52 -9.55 -11.63
C LEU A 118 -4.76 -8.23 -11.59
N ILE A 119 -3.49 -8.25 -11.92
CA ILE A 119 -2.68 -7.03 -12.03
C ILE A 119 -2.95 -6.40 -13.41
N GLU A 120 -3.57 -5.22 -13.45
CA GLU A 120 -3.78 -4.48 -14.69
C GLU A 120 -2.66 -3.49 -14.99
N LYS A 121 -2.07 -2.89 -13.95
CA LYS A 121 -1.03 -1.89 -14.11
C LYS A 121 -0.08 -1.89 -12.93
N ILE A 122 1.20 -1.73 -13.23
CA ILE A 122 2.27 -1.45 -12.28
C ILE A 122 2.84 -0.08 -12.62
N VAL A 123 3.12 0.73 -11.60
CA VAL A 123 3.73 2.05 -11.76
C VAL A 123 4.84 2.21 -10.74
N GLU A 124 6.02 2.57 -11.20
CA GLU A 124 7.12 3.08 -10.39
C GLU A 124 7.10 4.61 -10.50
N PRO A 125 6.58 5.32 -9.50
CA PRO A 125 6.38 6.76 -9.60
C PRO A 125 7.71 7.50 -9.59
N GLN A 126 7.82 8.51 -10.43
CA GLN A 126 8.92 9.47 -10.42
C GLN A 126 8.48 10.78 -9.76
N PRO A 127 9.40 11.53 -9.17
CA PRO A 127 9.05 12.79 -8.52
C PRO A 127 8.60 13.83 -9.56
N GLY A 128 7.56 14.59 -9.21
CA GLY A 128 7.12 15.71 -10.05
C GLY A 128 8.13 16.88 -10.06
N PRO A 129 8.07 17.75 -11.07
CA PRO A 129 9.02 18.84 -11.24
C PRO A 129 9.05 19.84 -10.06
N GLU A 130 7.92 20.03 -9.37
CA GLU A 130 7.87 20.92 -8.20
C GLU A 130 8.77 20.44 -7.07
N MET A 131 8.96 19.12 -6.95
CA MET A 131 9.84 18.52 -5.93
C MET A 131 11.31 18.91 -6.16
N ALA A 132 11.72 19.17 -7.39
CA ALA A 132 13.08 19.61 -7.71
C ALA A 132 13.41 20.95 -7.02
N THR A 133 12.41 21.83 -6.91
CA THR A 133 12.57 23.14 -6.24
C THR A 133 12.42 23.03 -4.72
N LEU A 134 11.42 22.30 -4.25
CA LEU A 134 11.09 22.22 -2.82
C LEU A 134 12.05 21.29 -2.03
N PHE A 135 12.46 20.19 -2.66
CA PHE A 135 13.25 19.13 -2.03
C PHE A 135 14.30 18.56 -2.99
N PRO A 136 15.30 19.33 -3.43
CA PRO A 136 16.21 18.96 -4.53
C PRO A 136 16.96 17.64 -4.29
N LYS A 137 17.44 17.40 -3.07
CA LYS A 137 18.14 16.14 -2.73
C LYS A 137 17.24 14.91 -2.80
N ILE A 138 15.98 15.07 -2.37
CA ILE A 138 14.99 13.97 -2.43
C ILE A 138 14.59 13.73 -3.90
N HIS A 139 14.37 14.80 -4.67
CA HIS A 139 14.10 14.72 -6.10
C HIS A 139 15.22 13.97 -6.83
N GLU A 140 16.49 14.34 -6.61
CA GLU A 140 17.63 13.68 -7.23
C GLU A 140 17.66 12.17 -6.90
N LYS A 141 17.43 11.79 -5.64
CA LYS A 141 17.36 10.38 -5.25
C LYS A 141 16.23 9.65 -5.99
N LEU A 142 15.01 10.18 -5.90
CA LEU A 142 13.80 9.53 -6.44
C LEU A 142 13.78 9.50 -7.98
N SER A 143 14.49 10.41 -8.65
CA SER A 143 14.64 10.38 -10.13
C SER A 143 15.56 9.27 -10.62
N ARG A 144 16.37 8.68 -9.74
CA ARG A 144 17.33 7.64 -10.10
C ARG A 144 16.99 6.27 -9.54
N GLN A 145 16.12 6.21 -8.54
CA GLN A 145 15.89 5.00 -7.76
C GLN A 145 14.43 4.93 -7.34
N PRO A 146 13.74 3.82 -7.63
CA PRO A 146 12.37 3.64 -7.19
C PRO A 146 12.33 3.43 -5.67
N SER A 147 11.56 4.24 -4.95
CA SER A 147 11.31 4.07 -3.51
C SER A 147 9.92 3.53 -3.21
N PHE A 148 9.02 3.67 -4.16
CA PHE A 148 7.64 3.19 -4.07
C PHE A 148 7.25 2.44 -5.33
N ILE A 149 6.28 1.55 -5.17
CA ILE A 149 5.63 0.85 -6.28
C ILE A 149 4.12 0.92 -6.08
N MET A 150 3.39 1.09 -7.17
CA MET A 150 1.93 1.17 -7.17
C MET A 150 1.36 0.11 -8.10
N PHE A 151 0.22 -0.43 -7.70
CA PHE A 151 -0.52 -1.42 -8.47
C PHE A 151 -1.95 -0.96 -8.66
N ARG A 152 -2.49 -1.17 -9.86
CA ARG A 152 -3.92 -1.24 -10.08
C ARG A 152 -4.29 -2.70 -10.30
N LEU A 153 -5.13 -3.20 -9.40
CA LEU A 153 -5.61 -4.58 -9.38
C LEU A 153 -7.08 -4.60 -9.75
N LEU A 154 -7.47 -5.55 -10.58
CA LEU A 154 -8.85 -5.78 -10.99
C LEU A 154 -9.45 -6.92 -10.17
N ARG A 155 -10.66 -6.75 -9.63
CA ARG A 155 -11.52 -7.87 -9.25
C ARG A 155 -12.15 -8.42 -10.52
N PRO A 156 -11.78 -9.62 -11.00
CA PRO A 156 -12.46 -10.23 -12.15
C PRO A 156 -13.93 -10.56 -11.86
N SER A 157 -14.69 -10.78 -12.91
CA SER A 157 -16.12 -11.12 -12.85
C SER A 157 -16.35 -12.45 -12.17
#